data_c8aace6e686083ceccc3c3cfaa965cd4
#
_entry.id   c8aace6e686083ceccc3c3cfaa965cd4
#
_cell.length_a   1.000
_cell.length_b   1.000
_cell.length_c   1.000
_cell.angle_alpha   90.00
_cell.angle_beta   90.00
_cell.angle_gamma   90.00
#
_symmetry.space_group_name_H-M   'P 1'
#
loop_
_entity.id
_entity.type
_entity.pdbx_description
1 polymer ?
#
loop_
_entity_poly.entity_id
_entity_poly.type
_entity_poly.pdbx_seq_one_letter_code
_entity_poly.pdbx_strand_id
1 'polypeptide(L)'
;MPTGNPMQLGMIGLGRMGANIVRRLMRDGHRCVVYDVDADAVRRLTSEGATGTSSLAELVDALEPPRAVWLMVPAGYVQSTLDQLVDLLTPDDVVIDGGNSYYRDDLTRAAQLAARGLHLVDCGTSGGVWGLERGYCLMIGGEEEPVRRLDPIWRTIAPGAGSAEPTPGRDRPGGTAQDGYLHCGPSGAGHFVKMVHNGIEYGMMAAIAEGLSIIRHADVGNHPQEVDAETTPLRDPDAYRYDIDVAEVAEVWRRGSVIGSWLIDLTAAALAASPDLAEFEGRVSDSGEGRWTVIASIEEGVPAPVISAALTERFESRGLGTFTGRVLSAMRSEFGGHVEKRA
;
A
#
# COMPACT_ATOMS: atom_id res chain seq x y z
N MET A 1 -19.83 -16.28 -15.34
CA MET A 1 -21.13 -15.59 -15.26
C MET A 1 -20.94 -14.38 -14.37
N PRO A 2 -21.58 -13.21 -14.66
CA PRO A 2 -21.50 -12.06 -13.78
C PRO A 2 -21.87 -12.47 -12.35
N THR A 3 -21.08 -12.02 -11.37
CA THR A 3 -21.19 -12.45 -9.97
C THR A 3 -22.28 -11.70 -9.18
N GLY A 4 -22.95 -10.71 -9.80
CA GLY A 4 -24.01 -9.91 -9.17
C GLY A 4 -24.84 -9.11 -10.18
N ASN A 5 -25.82 -8.31 -9.68
CA ASN A 5 -26.53 -7.35 -10.53
C ASN A 5 -25.56 -6.25 -10.98
N PRO A 6 -25.49 -5.92 -12.29
CA PRO A 6 -24.67 -4.82 -12.78
C PRO A 6 -25.02 -3.50 -12.07
N MET A 7 -24.01 -2.80 -11.60
CA MET A 7 -24.13 -1.47 -11.00
C MET A 7 -23.43 -0.42 -11.85
N GLN A 8 -23.71 0.85 -11.58
CA GLN A 8 -23.00 1.97 -12.14
C GLN A 8 -22.05 2.55 -11.09
N LEU A 9 -20.83 2.95 -11.52
CA LEU A 9 -19.83 3.59 -10.66
C LEU A 9 -19.15 4.74 -11.40
N GLY A 10 -19.07 5.89 -10.76
CA GLY A 10 -18.19 6.99 -11.18
C GLY A 10 -16.78 6.75 -10.64
N MET A 11 -15.75 6.87 -11.48
CA MET A 11 -14.34 6.77 -11.06
C MET A 11 -13.62 8.08 -11.38
N ILE A 12 -13.05 8.69 -10.35
CA ILE A 12 -12.22 9.90 -10.45
C ILE A 12 -10.78 9.54 -10.11
N GLY A 13 -9.88 9.76 -11.06
CA GLY A 13 -8.49 9.34 -10.96
C GLY A 13 -8.26 7.99 -11.65
N LEU A 14 -7.63 8.04 -12.82
CA LEU A 14 -7.43 6.91 -13.73
C LEU A 14 -5.95 6.52 -13.84
N GLY A 15 -5.22 6.73 -12.74
CA GLY A 15 -3.88 6.20 -12.58
C GLY A 15 -3.85 4.66 -12.61
N ARG A 16 -2.70 4.07 -12.32
CA ARG A 16 -2.48 2.61 -12.42
C ARG A 16 -3.55 1.78 -11.70
N MET A 17 -3.98 2.18 -10.50
CA MET A 17 -4.98 1.43 -9.74
C MET A 17 -6.40 1.76 -10.22
N GLY A 18 -6.78 3.03 -10.34
CA GLY A 18 -8.14 3.42 -10.76
C GLY A 18 -8.53 2.85 -12.11
N ALA A 19 -7.65 2.94 -13.11
CA ALA A 19 -7.89 2.33 -14.42
C ALA A 19 -8.08 0.81 -14.34
N ASN A 20 -7.29 0.12 -13.51
CA ASN A 20 -7.40 -1.33 -13.37
C ASN A 20 -8.66 -1.76 -12.62
N ILE A 21 -9.12 -0.99 -11.63
CA ILE A 21 -10.41 -1.21 -10.97
C ILE A 21 -11.55 -1.07 -11.98
N VAL A 22 -11.54 0.00 -12.79
CA VAL A 22 -12.55 0.21 -13.86
C VAL A 22 -12.57 -0.97 -14.83
N ARG A 23 -11.41 -1.42 -15.32
CA ARG A 23 -11.33 -2.58 -16.22
C ARG A 23 -11.91 -3.85 -15.57
N ARG A 24 -11.59 -4.09 -14.30
CA ARG A 24 -12.09 -5.24 -13.57
C ARG A 24 -13.61 -5.20 -13.39
N LEU A 25 -14.16 -4.03 -13.08
CA LEU A 25 -15.60 -3.81 -12.99
C LEU A 25 -16.30 -4.04 -14.33
N MET A 26 -15.76 -3.49 -15.41
CA MET A 26 -16.35 -3.67 -16.75
C MET A 26 -16.30 -5.13 -17.22
N ARG A 27 -15.24 -5.89 -16.88
CA ARG A 27 -15.15 -7.33 -17.18
C ARG A 27 -16.30 -8.14 -16.58
N ASP A 28 -16.84 -7.70 -15.43
CA ASP A 28 -17.97 -8.35 -14.74
C ASP A 28 -19.32 -7.69 -15.05
N GLY A 29 -19.35 -6.76 -16.03
CA GLY A 29 -20.57 -6.17 -16.57
C GLY A 29 -21.06 -4.89 -15.88
N HIS A 30 -20.30 -4.33 -14.94
CA HIS A 30 -20.63 -3.03 -14.35
C HIS A 30 -20.41 -1.89 -15.35
N ARG A 31 -21.19 -0.83 -15.23
CA ARG A 31 -21.07 0.39 -16.05
C ARG A 31 -20.21 1.41 -15.32
N CYS A 32 -19.12 1.85 -15.95
CA CYS A 32 -18.19 2.82 -15.34
C CYS A 32 -18.24 4.15 -16.10
N VAL A 33 -18.46 5.25 -15.36
CA VAL A 33 -18.31 6.64 -15.81
C VAL A 33 -16.99 7.14 -15.27
N VAL A 34 -16.11 7.68 -16.12
CA VAL A 34 -14.72 7.95 -15.74
C VAL A 34 -14.31 9.39 -16.00
N TYR A 35 -13.53 9.94 -15.07
CA TYR A 35 -12.94 11.27 -15.17
C TYR A 35 -11.50 11.27 -14.64
N ASP A 36 -10.64 11.96 -15.31
CA ASP A 36 -9.28 12.29 -14.87
C ASP A 36 -8.87 13.66 -15.42
N VAL A 37 -7.96 14.35 -14.76
CA VAL A 37 -7.32 15.57 -15.29
C VAL A 37 -6.48 15.29 -16.54
N ASP A 38 -5.98 14.05 -16.68
CA ASP A 38 -5.34 13.54 -17.90
C ASP A 38 -6.40 13.03 -18.89
N ALA A 39 -6.74 13.84 -19.88
CA ALA A 39 -7.69 13.49 -20.92
C ALA A 39 -7.27 12.23 -21.73
N ASP A 40 -5.98 11.90 -21.80
CA ASP A 40 -5.52 10.67 -22.46
C ASP A 40 -5.90 9.43 -21.66
N ALA A 41 -5.84 9.50 -20.34
CA ALA A 41 -6.32 8.42 -19.48
C ALA A 41 -7.82 8.17 -19.68
N VAL A 42 -8.62 9.22 -19.76
CA VAL A 42 -10.06 9.13 -20.06
C VAL A 42 -10.28 8.50 -21.46
N ARG A 43 -9.60 8.98 -22.48
CA ARG A 43 -9.75 8.44 -23.85
C ARG A 43 -9.40 6.95 -23.93
N ARG A 44 -8.34 6.52 -23.26
CA ARG A 44 -7.96 5.09 -23.22
C ARG A 44 -9.09 4.22 -22.68
N LEU A 45 -9.64 4.54 -21.50
CA LEU A 45 -10.73 3.75 -20.92
C LEU A 45 -12.04 3.87 -21.69
N THR A 46 -12.31 5.02 -22.31
CA THR A 46 -13.47 5.16 -23.22
C THR A 46 -13.37 4.22 -24.41
N SER A 47 -12.18 4.06 -24.99
CA SER A 47 -11.97 3.09 -26.08
C SER A 47 -12.12 1.65 -25.64
N GLU A 48 -12.02 1.36 -24.34
CA GLU A 48 -12.20 0.05 -23.72
C GLU A 48 -13.66 -0.20 -23.26
N GLY A 49 -14.57 0.80 -23.37
CA GLY A 49 -16.00 0.66 -23.08
C GLY A 49 -16.52 1.45 -21.89
N ALA A 50 -15.70 2.25 -21.20
CA ALA A 50 -16.17 3.16 -20.17
C ALA A 50 -16.86 4.41 -20.79
N THR A 51 -17.72 5.06 -20.04
CA THR A 51 -18.28 6.38 -20.38
C THR A 51 -17.30 7.46 -19.91
N GLY A 52 -16.57 8.08 -20.85
CA GLY A 52 -15.62 9.16 -20.54
C GLY A 52 -16.32 10.51 -20.39
N THR A 53 -15.83 11.33 -19.47
CA THR A 53 -16.34 12.69 -19.21
C THR A 53 -15.18 13.69 -19.14
N SER A 54 -15.49 14.97 -19.37
CA SER A 54 -14.50 16.05 -19.38
C SER A 54 -14.52 16.91 -18.11
N SER A 55 -15.49 16.67 -17.21
CA SER A 55 -15.64 17.40 -15.96
C SER A 55 -16.30 16.53 -14.88
N LEU A 56 -16.18 16.96 -13.61
CA LEU A 56 -16.88 16.33 -12.50
C LEU A 56 -18.40 16.47 -12.64
N ALA A 57 -18.88 17.59 -13.17
CA ALA A 57 -20.31 17.81 -13.42
C ALA A 57 -20.86 16.80 -14.44
N GLU A 58 -20.18 16.64 -15.57
CA GLU A 58 -20.56 15.64 -16.56
C GLU A 58 -20.53 14.20 -16.01
N LEU A 59 -19.54 13.89 -15.13
CA LEU A 59 -19.49 12.58 -14.47
C LEU A 59 -20.71 12.35 -13.62
N VAL A 60 -21.08 13.33 -12.77
CA VAL A 60 -22.23 13.23 -11.88
C VAL A 60 -23.54 13.16 -12.68
N ASP A 61 -23.69 13.96 -13.74
CA ASP A 61 -24.88 13.96 -14.59
C ASP A 61 -25.07 12.65 -15.37
N ALA A 62 -23.98 11.95 -15.68
CA ALA A 62 -24.02 10.64 -16.35
C ALA A 62 -24.34 9.47 -15.40
N LEU A 63 -24.40 9.71 -14.09
CA LEU A 63 -24.71 8.70 -13.07
C LEU A 63 -26.18 8.77 -12.64
N GLU A 64 -26.79 7.62 -12.41
CA GLU A 64 -28.18 7.50 -11.91
C GLU A 64 -28.17 7.50 -10.36
N PRO A 65 -29.03 8.34 -9.70
CA PRO A 65 -29.15 8.30 -8.22
C PRO A 65 -29.77 6.96 -7.71
N PRO A 66 -29.41 6.53 -6.50
CA PRO A 66 -28.34 7.06 -5.66
C PRO A 66 -26.95 6.71 -6.23
N ARG A 67 -26.13 7.73 -6.45
CA ARG A 67 -24.86 7.61 -7.13
C ARG A 67 -23.77 7.02 -6.23
N ALA A 68 -22.81 6.34 -6.83
CA ALA A 68 -21.56 5.94 -6.18
C ALA A 68 -20.38 6.54 -6.95
N VAL A 69 -19.57 7.36 -6.30
CA VAL A 69 -18.40 8.02 -6.89
C VAL A 69 -17.15 7.63 -6.12
N TRP A 70 -16.22 6.99 -6.79
CA TRP A 70 -14.95 6.53 -6.24
C TRP A 70 -13.84 7.54 -6.55
N LEU A 71 -13.14 8.00 -5.52
CA LEU A 71 -11.95 8.83 -5.61
C LEU A 71 -10.71 7.93 -5.53
N MET A 72 -9.92 7.89 -6.60
CA MET A 72 -8.63 7.21 -6.66
C MET A 72 -7.52 8.21 -6.97
N VAL A 73 -7.48 9.29 -6.20
CA VAL A 73 -6.54 10.40 -6.33
C VAL A 73 -5.51 10.38 -5.19
N PRO A 74 -4.34 11.02 -5.34
CA PRO A 74 -3.42 11.17 -4.22
C PRO A 74 -4.08 11.86 -3.02
N ALA A 75 -3.76 11.43 -1.80
CA ALA A 75 -4.40 11.88 -0.55
C ALA A 75 -4.47 13.42 -0.41
N GLY A 76 -3.45 14.13 -0.90
CA GLY A 76 -3.43 15.60 -0.89
C GLY A 76 -4.50 16.29 -1.76
N TYR A 77 -5.14 15.56 -2.67
CA TYR A 77 -6.18 16.11 -3.54
C TYR A 77 -7.60 15.66 -3.17
N VAL A 78 -7.76 14.75 -2.24
CA VAL A 78 -9.07 14.20 -1.85
C VAL A 78 -9.99 15.31 -1.38
N GLN A 79 -9.54 16.18 -0.43
CA GLN A 79 -10.38 17.25 0.08
C GLN A 79 -10.83 18.23 -1.01
N SER A 80 -9.90 18.70 -1.85
CA SER A 80 -10.23 19.62 -2.94
C SER A 80 -11.15 19.01 -4.00
N THR A 81 -11.09 17.71 -4.19
CA THR A 81 -12.01 16.98 -5.08
C THR A 81 -13.40 16.85 -4.44
N LEU A 82 -13.47 16.54 -3.14
CA LEU A 82 -14.71 16.51 -2.38
C LEU A 82 -15.43 17.87 -2.39
N ASP A 83 -14.70 18.96 -2.17
CA ASP A 83 -15.25 20.33 -2.17
C ASP A 83 -15.92 20.69 -3.50
N GLN A 84 -15.40 20.15 -4.62
CA GLN A 84 -15.99 20.33 -5.94
C GLN A 84 -17.19 19.41 -6.22
N LEU A 85 -17.22 18.24 -5.60
CA LEU A 85 -18.28 17.25 -5.81
C LEU A 85 -19.52 17.52 -4.98
N VAL A 86 -19.33 18.03 -3.75
CA VAL A 86 -20.38 18.10 -2.74
C VAL A 86 -21.61 18.91 -3.18
N ASP A 87 -21.43 19.91 -4.04
CA ASP A 87 -22.53 20.73 -4.58
C ASP A 87 -23.20 20.12 -5.83
N LEU A 88 -22.62 19.08 -6.39
CA LEU A 88 -23.13 18.34 -7.56
C LEU A 88 -23.94 17.10 -7.14
N LEU A 89 -23.68 16.58 -5.95
CA LEU A 89 -24.30 15.36 -5.42
C LEU A 89 -25.62 15.66 -4.70
N THR A 90 -26.45 14.64 -4.57
CA THR A 90 -27.76 14.71 -3.90
C THR A 90 -27.82 13.75 -2.71
N PRO A 91 -28.72 13.95 -1.74
CA PRO A 91 -28.88 13.03 -0.62
C PRO A 91 -28.93 11.57 -1.05
N ASP A 92 -28.37 10.67 -0.23
CA ASP A 92 -28.17 9.23 -0.45
C ASP A 92 -27.07 8.86 -1.45
N ASP A 93 -26.43 9.83 -2.13
CA ASP A 93 -25.23 9.55 -2.92
C ASP A 93 -24.06 9.18 -2.01
N VAL A 94 -23.18 8.29 -2.50
CA VAL A 94 -22.00 7.78 -1.79
C VAL A 94 -20.73 8.24 -2.46
N VAL A 95 -19.82 8.82 -1.67
CA VAL A 95 -18.43 9.02 -2.10
C VAL A 95 -17.56 7.96 -1.45
N ILE A 96 -16.75 7.29 -2.25
CA ILE A 96 -15.78 6.28 -1.81
C ILE A 96 -14.39 6.90 -1.91
N ASP A 97 -13.69 7.07 -0.79
CA ASP A 97 -12.27 7.40 -0.78
C ASP A 97 -11.45 6.10 -0.83
N GLY A 98 -10.88 5.80 -2.00
CA GLY A 98 -10.05 4.62 -2.22
C GLY A 98 -8.55 4.92 -2.29
N GLY A 99 -8.15 6.14 -1.95
CA GLY A 99 -6.75 6.55 -1.87
C GLY A 99 -6.03 6.02 -0.62
N ASN A 100 -4.78 6.47 -0.45
CA ASN A 100 -4.04 6.25 0.80
C ASN A 100 -4.27 7.43 1.74
N SER A 101 -5.52 7.64 2.17
CA SER A 101 -5.90 8.74 3.04
C SER A 101 -5.63 8.43 4.51
N TYR A 102 -5.46 9.51 5.30
CA TYR A 102 -5.33 9.39 6.73
C TYR A 102 -6.72 9.21 7.36
N TYR A 103 -6.92 8.14 8.11
CA TYR A 103 -8.23 7.79 8.67
C TYR A 103 -8.90 8.90 9.50
N ARG A 104 -8.12 9.81 10.11
CA ARG A 104 -8.66 10.93 10.87
C ARG A 104 -9.30 11.99 9.97
N ASP A 105 -8.77 12.16 8.75
CA ASP A 105 -9.40 13.04 7.78
C ASP A 105 -10.76 12.49 7.34
N ASP A 106 -10.89 11.16 7.26
CA ASP A 106 -12.18 10.51 6.91
C ASP A 106 -13.25 10.76 7.96
N LEU A 107 -12.89 10.79 9.25
CA LEU A 107 -13.84 11.15 10.31
C LEU A 107 -14.42 12.56 10.10
N THR A 108 -13.55 13.49 9.75
CA THR A 108 -13.96 14.89 9.50
C THR A 108 -14.81 15.00 8.23
N ARG A 109 -14.35 14.34 7.13
CA ARG A 109 -15.06 14.33 5.84
C ARG A 109 -16.42 13.64 5.94
N ALA A 110 -16.52 12.53 6.66
CA ALA A 110 -17.79 11.83 6.89
C ALA A 110 -18.79 12.72 7.59
N ALA A 111 -18.39 13.45 8.63
CA ALA A 111 -19.27 14.40 9.31
C ALA A 111 -19.72 15.55 8.40
N GLN A 112 -18.85 16.07 7.55
CA GLN A 112 -19.15 17.11 6.57
C GLN A 112 -20.18 16.64 5.52
N LEU A 113 -19.98 15.43 4.98
CA LEU A 113 -20.87 14.86 3.98
C LEU A 113 -22.23 14.49 4.58
N ALA A 114 -22.26 13.90 5.77
CA ALA A 114 -23.49 13.56 6.48
C ALA A 114 -24.38 14.78 6.76
N ALA A 115 -23.80 15.97 7.02
CA ALA A 115 -24.57 17.22 7.17
C ALA A 115 -25.32 17.62 5.89
N ARG A 116 -25.01 17.02 4.75
CA ARG A 116 -25.68 17.22 3.45
C ARG A 116 -26.49 15.99 3.01
N GLY A 117 -26.62 14.98 3.86
CA GLY A 117 -27.29 13.72 3.54
C GLY A 117 -26.50 12.82 2.59
N LEU A 118 -25.20 13.06 2.46
CA LEU A 118 -24.27 12.25 1.66
C LEU A 118 -23.51 11.26 2.54
N HIS A 119 -23.05 10.17 1.96
CA HIS A 119 -22.30 9.14 2.67
C HIS A 119 -20.84 9.12 2.26
N LEU A 120 -19.92 8.96 3.24
CA LEU A 120 -18.52 8.63 2.97
C LEU A 120 -18.26 7.16 3.29
N VAL A 121 -17.63 6.47 2.35
CA VAL A 121 -17.04 5.14 2.55
C VAL A 121 -15.54 5.27 2.31
N ASP A 122 -14.73 4.91 3.28
CA ASP A 122 -13.28 4.79 3.13
C ASP A 122 -12.92 3.36 2.76
N CYS A 123 -12.10 3.20 1.72
CA CYS A 123 -11.75 1.88 1.18
C CYS A 123 -10.24 1.72 1.01
N GLY A 124 -9.60 1.21 2.04
CA GLY A 124 -8.20 0.80 1.96
C GLY A 124 -8.03 -0.35 0.97
N THR A 125 -7.25 -0.10 -0.09
CA THR A 125 -7.08 -1.04 -1.21
C THR A 125 -5.65 -1.56 -1.26
N SER A 126 -5.45 -2.88 -1.22
CA SER A 126 -4.15 -3.55 -1.34
C SER A 126 -4.13 -4.50 -2.54
N GLY A 127 -3.04 -4.51 -3.32
CA GLY A 127 -2.87 -5.34 -4.52
C GLY A 127 -2.04 -4.63 -5.61
N GLY A 128 -1.87 -3.32 -5.53
CA GLY A 128 -1.05 -2.53 -6.43
C GLY A 128 -1.41 -2.69 -7.90
N VAL A 129 -0.41 -2.74 -8.75
CA VAL A 129 -0.60 -2.88 -10.22
C VAL A 129 -1.10 -4.27 -10.63
N TRP A 130 -0.94 -5.28 -9.78
CA TRP A 130 -1.33 -6.67 -10.04
C TRP A 130 -2.81 -6.94 -9.76
N GLY A 131 -3.52 -6.00 -9.14
CA GLY A 131 -4.93 -6.15 -8.76
C GLY A 131 -5.87 -6.36 -9.93
N LEU A 132 -5.50 -5.97 -11.16
CA LEU A 132 -6.32 -6.24 -12.36
C LEU A 132 -6.58 -7.73 -12.52
N GLU A 133 -5.57 -8.56 -12.37
CA GLU A 133 -5.67 -10.01 -12.56
C GLU A 133 -5.93 -10.76 -11.24
N ARG A 134 -5.25 -10.35 -10.16
CA ARG A 134 -5.33 -11.03 -8.85
C ARG A 134 -6.51 -10.60 -7.99
N GLY A 135 -7.16 -9.47 -8.29
CA GLY A 135 -8.09 -8.80 -7.39
C GLY A 135 -7.39 -7.96 -6.33
N TYR A 136 -8.18 -7.17 -5.62
CA TYR A 136 -7.70 -6.28 -4.56
C TYR A 136 -8.28 -6.70 -3.22
N CYS A 137 -7.43 -6.79 -2.19
CA CYS A 137 -7.91 -6.90 -0.82
C CYS A 137 -8.46 -5.53 -0.39
N LEU A 138 -9.72 -5.52 0.10
CA LEU A 138 -10.43 -4.30 0.45
C LEU A 138 -10.75 -4.26 1.95
N MET A 139 -10.35 -3.18 2.60
CA MET A 139 -10.65 -2.86 3.99
C MET A 139 -11.57 -1.65 4.00
N ILE A 140 -12.84 -1.84 4.37
CA ILE A 140 -13.91 -0.87 4.11
C ILE A 140 -14.40 -0.30 5.43
N GLY A 141 -14.48 1.03 5.52
CA GLY A 141 -15.10 1.77 6.62
C GLY A 141 -16.28 2.59 6.11
N GLY A 142 -17.30 2.78 6.95
CA GLY A 142 -18.47 3.54 6.59
C GLY A 142 -19.75 3.06 7.27
N GLU A 143 -20.85 3.71 7.01
CA GLU A 143 -22.16 3.26 7.47
C GLU A 143 -22.54 1.93 6.82
N GLU A 144 -23.24 1.08 7.58
CA GLU A 144 -23.54 -0.30 7.14
C GLU A 144 -24.38 -0.34 5.86
N GLU A 145 -25.37 0.53 5.73
CA GLU A 145 -26.28 0.50 4.57
C GLU A 145 -25.59 0.86 3.26
N PRO A 146 -24.86 2.01 3.14
CA PRO A 146 -24.10 2.34 1.94
C PRO A 146 -23.06 1.26 1.59
N VAL A 147 -22.33 0.71 2.57
CA VAL A 147 -21.34 -0.36 2.34
C VAL A 147 -22.02 -1.61 1.80
N ARG A 148 -23.14 -2.03 2.37
CA ARG A 148 -23.91 -3.19 1.92
C ARG A 148 -24.51 -2.99 0.53
N ARG A 149 -25.01 -1.79 0.21
CA ARG A 149 -25.52 -1.46 -1.12
C ARG A 149 -24.48 -1.66 -2.22
N LEU A 150 -23.23 -1.39 -1.91
CA LEU A 150 -22.10 -1.52 -2.83
C LEU A 150 -21.47 -2.93 -2.87
N ASP A 151 -22.05 -3.92 -2.19
CA ASP A 151 -21.54 -5.31 -2.14
C ASP A 151 -21.20 -5.90 -3.53
N PRO A 152 -22.00 -5.71 -4.60
CA PRO A 152 -21.62 -6.19 -5.92
C PRO A 152 -20.32 -5.58 -6.46
N ILE A 153 -20.03 -4.31 -6.14
CA ILE A 153 -18.78 -3.63 -6.52
C ILE A 153 -17.60 -4.25 -5.76
N TRP A 154 -17.73 -4.40 -4.43
CA TRP A 154 -16.67 -4.98 -3.60
C TRP A 154 -16.32 -6.39 -4.05
N ARG A 155 -17.32 -7.23 -4.27
CA ARG A 155 -17.18 -8.62 -4.72
C ARG A 155 -16.45 -8.73 -6.05
N THR A 156 -16.75 -7.85 -7.01
CA THR A 156 -16.07 -7.81 -8.32
C THR A 156 -14.62 -7.38 -8.20
N ILE A 157 -14.33 -6.39 -7.36
CA ILE A 157 -12.97 -5.88 -7.18
C ILE A 157 -12.10 -6.88 -6.41
N ALA A 158 -12.66 -7.56 -5.41
CA ALA A 158 -11.95 -8.50 -4.55
C ALA A 158 -11.45 -9.75 -5.31
N PRO A 159 -10.45 -10.47 -4.75
CA PRO A 159 -9.88 -11.66 -5.40
C PRO A 159 -10.82 -12.85 -5.42
N GLY A 160 -11.81 -12.91 -4.50
CA GLY A 160 -12.70 -14.05 -4.33
C GLY A 160 -12.10 -15.19 -3.50
N ALA A 161 -12.96 -16.07 -2.98
CA ALA A 161 -12.59 -17.17 -2.08
C ALA A 161 -11.57 -18.15 -2.67
N GLY A 162 -11.51 -18.28 -3.99
CA GLY A 162 -10.55 -19.16 -4.67
C GLY A 162 -9.10 -18.65 -4.70
N SER A 163 -8.83 -17.47 -4.15
CA SER A 163 -7.48 -16.87 -4.14
C SER A 163 -6.52 -17.47 -3.09
N ALA A 164 -7.07 -18.17 -2.10
CA ALA A 164 -6.31 -18.86 -1.07
C ALA A 164 -7.08 -20.10 -0.58
N GLU A 165 -6.33 -21.07 -0.01
CA GLU A 165 -6.96 -22.23 0.64
C GLU A 165 -7.79 -21.79 1.86
N PRO A 166 -8.90 -22.46 2.15
CA PRO A 166 -9.72 -22.18 3.33
C PRO A 166 -8.90 -22.25 4.63
N THR A 167 -9.10 -21.26 5.51
CA THR A 167 -8.44 -21.27 6.83
C THR A 167 -9.01 -22.42 7.69
N PRO A 168 -8.18 -23.38 8.15
CA PRO A 168 -8.64 -24.47 8.99
C PRO A 168 -9.37 -23.98 10.24
N GLY A 169 -10.53 -24.58 10.54
CA GLY A 169 -11.34 -24.24 11.71
C GLY A 169 -12.12 -22.92 11.62
N ARG A 170 -12.15 -22.30 10.46
CA ARG A 170 -12.96 -21.08 10.21
C ARG A 170 -14.37 -21.44 9.77
N ASP A 171 -15.26 -21.67 10.75
CA ASP A 171 -16.69 -21.96 10.54
C ASP A 171 -17.55 -20.68 10.71
N ARG A 172 -17.35 -19.67 9.88
CA ARG A 172 -18.18 -18.45 9.86
C ARG A 172 -18.93 -18.35 8.52
N PRO A 173 -20.16 -18.90 8.41
CA PRO A 173 -20.95 -18.75 7.21
C PRO A 173 -21.34 -17.28 6.98
N GLY A 174 -21.31 -16.83 5.74
CA GLY A 174 -21.82 -15.52 5.32
C GLY A 174 -20.86 -14.33 5.51
N GLY A 175 -19.60 -14.55 5.86
CA GLY A 175 -18.60 -13.48 5.94
C GLY A 175 -17.88 -13.24 4.61
N THR A 176 -17.60 -11.97 4.29
CA THR A 176 -16.93 -11.54 3.05
C THR A 176 -15.41 -11.59 3.12
N ALA A 177 -14.83 -11.76 4.31
CA ALA A 177 -13.38 -11.74 4.51
C ALA A 177 -12.65 -12.86 3.75
N GLN A 178 -13.27 -14.01 3.55
CA GLN A 178 -12.70 -15.09 2.73
C GLN A 178 -12.72 -14.76 1.22
N ASP A 179 -13.57 -13.83 0.79
CA ASP A 179 -13.61 -13.33 -0.58
C ASP A 179 -12.58 -12.20 -0.81
N GLY A 180 -11.89 -11.75 0.26
CA GLY A 180 -10.84 -10.74 0.21
C GLY A 180 -11.32 -9.31 0.43
N TYR A 181 -12.53 -9.09 0.97
CA TYR A 181 -13.00 -7.78 1.41
C TYR A 181 -13.74 -7.85 2.74
N LEU A 182 -13.67 -6.77 3.52
CA LEU A 182 -14.27 -6.72 4.85
C LEU A 182 -14.78 -5.31 5.18
N HIS A 183 -16.03 -5.21 5.66
CA HIS A 183 -16.50 -4.03 6.37
C HIS A 183 -15.88 -4.03 7.78
N CYS A 184 -14.88 -3.17 7.99
CA CYS A 184 -14.07 -3.13 9.21
C CYS A 184 -14.75 -2.36 10.35
N GLY A 185 -15.71 -1.50 10.04
CA GLY A 185 -16.41 -0.67 11.02
C GLY A 185 -16.88 0.65 10.44
N PRO A 186 -17.17 1.67 11.30
CA PRO A 186 -17.63 2.99 10.86
C PRO A 186 -16.56 3.70 10.03
N SER A 187 -16.90 4.88 9.51
CA SER A 187 -15.99 5.71 8.71
C SER A 187 -14.63 5.88 9.37
N GLY A 188 -13.57 5.75 8.58
CA GLY A 188 -12.17 5.72 9.00
C GLY A 188 -11.63 4.34 9.35
N ALA A 189 -12.49 3.34 9.63
CA ALA A 189 -12.03 2.00 10.02
C ALA A 189 -11.30 1.26 8.89
N GLY A 190 -11.68 1.47 7.64
CA GLY A 190 -11.03 0.89 6.48
C GLY A 190 -9.61 1.39 6.31
N HIS A 191 -9.42 2.70 6.27
CA HIS A 191 -8.09 3.33 6.18
C HIS A 191 -7.24 3.08 7.43
N PHE A 192 -7.86 3.00 8.63
CA PHE A 192 -7.13 2.59 9.84
C PHE A 192 -6.52 1.20 9.69
N VAL A 193 -7.32 0.21 9.30
CA VAL A 193 -6.82 -1.16 9.07
C VAL A 193 -5.79 -1.19 7.95
N LYS A 194 -6.00 -0.40 6.88
CA LYS A 194 -5.06 -0.30 5.76
C LYS A 194 -3.72 0.30 6.16
N MET A 195 -3.68 1.36 6.97
CA MET A 195 -2.40 1.94 7.39
C MET A 195 -1.60 0.96 8.26
N VAL A 196 -2.26 0.20 9.15
CA VAL A 196 -1.61 -0.85 9.95
C VAL A 196 -1.07 -1.97 9.06
N HIS A 197 -1.86 -2.41 8.05
CA HIS A 197 -1.37 -3.34 7.02
C HIS A 197 -0.08 -2.84 6.38
N ASN A 198 -0.01 -1.57 5.97
CA ASN A 198 1.20 -1.00 5.38
C ASN A 198 2.36 -0.88 6.38
N GLY A 199 2.07 -0.60 7.65
CA GLY A 199 3.09 -0.65 8.71
C GLY A 199 3.72 -2.04 8.84
N ILE A 200 2.91 -3.10 8.80
CA ILE A 200 3.38 -4.50 8.79
C ILE A 200 4.21 -4.77 7.53
N GLU A 201 3.74 -4.31 6.37
CA GLU A 201 4.46 -4.44 5.09
C GLU A 201 5.86 -3.82 5.17
N TYR A 202 6.00 -2.63 5.78
CA TYR A 202 7.31 -1.99 6.00
C TYR A 202 8.24 -2.88 6.82
N GLY A 203 7.76 -3.46 7.93
CA GLY A 203 8.53 -4.36 8.77
C GLY A 203 8.96 -5.63 8.03
N MET A 204 8.06 -6.23 7.25
CA MET A 204 8.37 -7.40 6.44
C MET A 204 9.43 -7.10 5.37
N MET A 205 9.28 -5.99 4.65
CA MET A 205 10.23 -5.56 3.63
C MET A 205 11.61 -5.30 4.22
N ALA A 206 11.71 -4.60 5.34
CA ALA A 206 12.96 -4.32 6.03
C ALA A 206 13.66 -5.63 6.46
N ALA A 207 12.95 -6.54 7.13
CA ALA A 207 13.51 -7.81 7.58
C ALA A 207 14.02 -8.69 6.42
N ILE A 208 13.29 -8.73 5.30
CA ILE A 208 13.72 -9.45 4.09
C ILE A 208 15.00 -8.82 3.52
N ALA A 209 15.04 -7.50 3.39
CA ALA A 209 16.17 -6.77 2.83
C ALA A 209 17.43 -6.92 3.70
N GLU A 210 17.32 -6.76 5.02
CA GLU A 210 18.41 -6.98 5.98
C GLU A 210 18.94 -8.41 5.90
N GLY A 211 18.06 -9.42 5.89
CA GLY A 211 18.47 -10.82 5.81
C GLY A 211 19.23 -11.14 4.51
N LEU A 212 18.73 -10.67 3.38
CA LEU A 212 19.42 -10.84 2.08
C LEU A 212 20.74 -10.08 2.03
N SER A 213 20.83 -8.89 2.64
CA SER A 213 22.07 -8.14 2.77
C SER A 213 23.10 -8.88 3.61
N ILE A 214 22.72 -9.50 4.72
CA ILE A 214 23.61 -10.34 5.53
C ILE A 214 24.18 -11.50 4.68
N ILE A 215 23.33 -12.17 3.90
CA ILE A 215 23.76 -13.28 3.04
C ILE A 215 24.72 -12.79 1.94
N ARG A 216 24.43 -11.64 1.33
CA ARG A 216 25.28 -11.03 0.30
C ARG A 216 26.70 -10.73 0.82
N HIS A 217 26.85 -10.37 2.09
CA HIS A 217 28.14 -10.06 2.72
C HIS A 217 28.76 -11.26 3.46
N ALA A 218 28.24 -12.47 3.22
CA ALA A 218 28.79 -13.68 3.84
C ALA A 218 30.19 -14.07 3.32
N ASP A 219 30.73 -13.34 2.35
CA ASP A 219 32.06 -13.46 1.80
C ASP A 219 33.09 -12.51 2.42
N VAL A 220 32.73 -11.71 3.43
CA VAL A 220 33.60 -10.69 4.05
C VAL A 220 34.95 -11.23 4.53
N GLY A 221 35.04 -12.54 4.84
CA GLY A 221 36.30 -13.20 5.19
C GLY A 221 37.29 -13.39 4.03
N ASN A 222 36.87 -13.15 2.78
CA ASN A 222 37.73 -13.15 1.61
C ASN A 222 38.36 -11.75 1.34
N HIS A 223 37.92 -10.73 2.01
CA HIS A 223 38.35 -9.36 1.81
C HIS A 223 39.37 -8.92 2.88
N PRO A 224 40.38 -8.09 2.53
CA PRO A 224 41.31 -7.53 3.50
C PRO A 224 40.53 -6.70 4.54
N GLN A 225 40.81 -6.97 5.82
CA GLN A 225 40.25 -6.19 6.92
C GLN A 225 41.24 -5.16 7.40
N GLU A 226 40.78 -3.92 7.63
CA GLU A 226 41.60 -2.95 8.35
C GLU A 226 41.76 -3.36 9.81
N VAL A 227 42.98 -3.29 10.34
CA VAL A 227 43.30 -3.59 11.74
C VAL A 227 43.93 -2.34 12.37
N ASP A 228 43.14 -1.62 13.14
CA ASP A 228 43.60 -0.43 13.87
C ASP A 228 42.85 -0.29 15.21
N ALA A 229 43.11 0.79 15.95
CA ALA A 229 42.49 1.06 17.24
C ALA A 229 40.98 1.32 17.16
N GLU A 230 40.45 1.57 15.97
CA GLU A 230 39.05 1.98 15.73
C GLU A 230 38.20 0.90 15.02
N THR A 231 38.84 -0.14 14.56
CA THR A 231 38.18 -1.22 13.80
C THR A 231 38.23 -2.54 14.56
N THR A 232 37.09 -3.10 14.87
CA THR A 232 37.03 -4.45 15.44
C THR A 232 37.36 -5.48 14.35
N PRO A 233 38.43 -6.30 14.50
CA PRO A 233 38.76 -7.32 13.51
C PRO A 233 37.69 -8.40 13.47
N LEU A 234 37.51 -8.99 12.28
CA LEU A 234 36.70 -10.19 12.12
C LEU A 234 37.36 -11.34 12.89
N ARG A 235 36.67 -11.88 13.87
CA ARG A 235 37.22 -12.86 14.82
C ARG A 235 37.60 -14.19 14.19
N ASP A 236 36.78 -14.64 13.22
CA ASP A 236 36.96 -15.90 12.51
C ASP A 236 36.61 -15.68 11.02
N PRO A 237 37.57 -15.19 10.22
CA PRO A 237 37.35 -14.94 8.79
C PRO A 237 36.94 -16.20 8.00
N ASP A 238 37.38 -17.37 8.43
CA ASP A 238 37.08 -18.62 7.71
C ASP A 238 35.60 -19.01 7.77
N ALA A 239 34.89 -18.52 8.79
CA ALA A 239 33.44 -18.69 8.93
C ALA A 239 32.61 -17.78 8.01
N TYR A 240 33.23 -16.87 7.26
CA TYR A 240 32.57 -15.88 6.41
C TYR A 240 33.20 -15.83 5.01
N ARG A 241 33.34 -16.99 4.39
CA ARG A 241 33.89 -17.15 3.03
C ARG A 241 32.92 -17.81 2.07
N TYR A 242 31.63 -17.52 2.24
CA TYR A 242 30.59 -18.09 1.43
C TYR A 242 30.30 -17.22 0.21
N ASP A 243 30.43 -17.78 -0.97
CA ASP A 243 29.97 -17.21 -2.23
C ASP A 243 28.54 -17.71 -2.49
N ILE A 244 27.55 -16.92 -2.05
CA ILE A 244 26.15 -17.32 -2.08
C ILE A 244 25.40 -16.50 -3.11
N ASP A 245 24.73 -17.16 -4.05
CA ASP A 245 23.82 -16.53 -4.99
C ASP A 245 22.51 -16.14 -4.28
N VAL A 246 22.35 -14.84 -4.03
CA VAL A 246 21.19 -14.28 -3.31
C VAL A 246 19.89 -14.46 -4.10
N ALA A 247 19.95 -14.46 -5.44
CA ALA A 247 18.78 -14.69 -6.28
C ALA A 247 18.25 -16.13 -6.12
N GLU A 248 19.17 -17.11 -6.09
CA GLU A 248 18.82 -18.53 -5.87
C GLU A 248 18.31 -18.76 -4.44
N VAL A 249 18.81 -18.03 -3.45
CA VAL A 249 18.28 -18.08 -2.08
C VAL A 249 16.84 -17.55 -2.03
N ALA A 250 16.56 -16.41 -2.65
CA ALA A 250 15.20 -15.88 -2.74
C ALA A 250 14.26 -16.86 -3.47
N GLU A 251 14.72 -17.50 -4.56
CA GLU A 251 13.96 -18.48 -5.31
C GLU A 251 13.64 -19.73 -4.46
N VAL A 252 14.59 -20.26 -3.68
CA VAL A 252 14.32 -21.42 -2.83
C VAL A 252 13.39 -21.05 -1.67
N TRP A 253 13.49 -19.85 -1.12
CA TRP A 253 12.63 -19.42 0.00
C TRP A 253 11.16 -19.26 -0.41
N ARG A 254 10.88 -18.80 -1.63
CA ARG A 254 9.49 -18.72 -2.12
C ARG A 254 8.84 -20.09 -2.33
N ARG A 255 9.62 -21.18 -2.36
CA ARG A 255 9.20 -22.56 -2.68
C ARG A 255 8.90 -23.41 -1.44
N GLY A 256 8.26 -22.85 -0.43
CA GLY A 256 7.78 -23.61 0.73
C GLY A 256 8.51 -23.32 2.04
N SER A 257 9.31 -22.26 2.11
CA SER A 257 9.82 -21.81 3.40
C SER A 257 8.70 -21.11 4.20
N VAL A 258 8.85 -21.07 5.53
CA VAL A 258 7.87 -20.44 6.44
C VAL A 258 7.76 -18.92 6.22
N ILE A 259 8.77 -18.27 5.63
CA ILE A 259 8.76 -16.85 5.26
C ILE A 259 8.26 -16.62 3.82
N GLY A 260 7.86 -17.68 3.11
CA GLY A 260 7.26 -17.60 1.78
C GLY A 260 6.06 -16.64 1.80
N SER A 261 6.09 -15.65 0.89
CA SER A 261 5.07 -14.60 0.81
C SER A 261 5.12 -13.95 -0.57
N TRP A 262 4.08 -13.19 -0.91
CA TRP A 262 4.11 -12.44 -2.17
C TRP A 262 5.28 -11.43 -2.23
N LEU A 263 5.71 -10.86 -1.09
CA LEU A 263 6.91 -10.02 -1.06
C LEU A 263 8.18 -10.78 -1.45
N ILE A 264 8.33 -12.03 -1.00
CA ILE A 264 9.44 -12.89 -1.43
C ILE A 264 9.33 -13.22 -2.92
N ASP A 265 8.13 -13.48 -3.46
CA ASP A 265 7.93 -13.71 -4.90
C ASP A 265 8.40 -12.51 -5.73
N LEU A 266 8.02 -11.29 -5.31
CA LEU A 266 8.44 -10.05 -5.98
C LEU A 266 9.94 -9.81 -5.83
N THR A 267 10.53 -10.12 -4.68
CA THR A 267 11.98 -10.02 -4.44
C THR A 267 12.75 -10.98 -5.34
N ALA A 268 12.34 -12.24 -5.44
CA ALA A 268 12.97 -13.21 -6.32
C ALA A 268 12.88 -12.78 -7.80
N ALA A 269 11.74 -12.24 -8.23
CA ALA A 269 11.59 -11.73 -9.58
C ALA A 269 12.51 -10.53 -9.87
N ALA A 270 12.67 -9.61 -8.92
CA ALA A 270 13.58 -8.47 -9.05
C ALA A 270 15.05 -8.93 -9.15
N LEU A 271 15.49 -9.83 -8.26
CA LEU A 271 16.85 -10.36 -8.24
C LEU A 271 17.16 -11.21 -9.48
N ALA A 272 16.18 -11.95 -10.00
CA ALA A 272 16.36 -12.70 -11.26
C ALA A 272 16.55 -11.76 -12.47
N ALA A 273 15.89 -10.59 -12.46
CA ALA A 273 16.05 -9.60 -13.51
C ALA A 273 17.35 -8.79 -13.37
N SER A 274 17.78 -8.49 -12.15
CA SER A 274 18.98 -7.70 -11.85
C SER A 274 19.58 -8.18 -10.51
N PRO A 275 20.56 -9.11 -10.52
CA PRO A 275 21.12 -9.69 -9.30
C PRO A 275 21.74 -8.67 -8.33
N ASP A 276 22.27 -7.57 -8.87
CA ASP A 276 22.89 -6.49 -8.10
C ASP A 276 21.94 -5.34 -7.82
N LEU A 277 20.72 -5.35 -8.38
CA LEU A 277 19.75 -4.26 -8.29
C LEU A 277 20.33 -2.88 -8.63
N ALA A 278 21.28 -2.85 -9.58
CA ALA A 278 22.11 -1.68 -9.88
C ALA A 278 21.31 -0.47 -10.41
N GLU A 279 20.09 -0.70 -10.89
CA GLU A 279 19.15 0.37 -11.30
C GLU A 279 18.50 1.13 -10.16
N PHE A 280 18.66 0.67 -8.90
CA PHE A 280 18.09 1.29 -7.71
C PHE A 280 19.16 1.92 -6.83
N GLU A 281 18.95 3.17 -6.44
CA GLU A 281 19.87 3.93 -5.57
C GLU A 281 19.65 3.68 -4.07
N GLY A 282 18.78 2.76 -3.69
CA GLY A 282 18.46 2.46 -2.29
C GLY A 282 17.64 3.54 -1.56
N ARG A 283 17.11 4.54 -2.27
CA ARG A 283 16.30 5.60 -1.69
C ARG A 283 14.83 5.19 -1.59
N VAL A 284 14.33 4.98 -0.37
CA VAL A 284 12.98 4.46 -0.13
C VAL A 284 12.08 5.56 0.43
N SER A 285 11.00 5.87 -0.30
CA SER A 285 9.98 6.82 0.14
C SER A 285 9.01 6.19 1.13
N ASP A 286 8.36 7.03 1.95
CA ASP A 286 7.19 6.65 2.73
C ASP A 286 5.98 7.50 2.29
N SER A 287 4.81 6.89 2.19
CA SER A 287 3.55 7.51 1.76
C SER A 287 2.66 7.94 2.93
N GLY A 288 3.16 7.85 4.16
CA GLY A 288 2.52 8.33 5.38
C GLY A 288 1.97 7.23 6.28
N GLU A 289 1.53 6.08 5.75
CA GLU A 289 0.84 5.02 6.51
C GLU A 289 1.72 4.44 7.63
N GLY A 290 3.02 4.23 7.36
CA GLY A 290 3.97 3.80 8.41
C GLY A 290 4.08 4.82 9.55
N ARG A 291 4.05 6.12 9.25
CA ARG A 291 4.03 7.19 10.27
C ARG A 291 2.76 7.14 11.10
N TRP A 292 1.61 7.06 10.43
CA TRP A 292 0.32 7.05 11.11
C TRP A 292 0.15 5.80 11.96
N THR A 293 0.67 4.65 11.52
CA THR A 293 0.69 3.41 12.31
C THR A 293 1.52 3.57 13.58
N VAL A 294 2.72 4.18 13.50
CA VAL A 294 3.56 4.45 14.68
C VAL A 294 2.88 5.45 15.62
N ILE A 295 2.27 6.51 15.09
CA ILE A 295 1.51 7.48 15.90
C ILE A 295 0.35 6.76 16.63
N ALA A 296 -0.43 5.94 15.92
CA ALA A 296 -1.51 5.19 16.52
C ALA A 296 -1.01 4.26 17.64
N SER A 297 0.10 3.55 17.43
CA SER A 297 0.69 2.67 18.44
C SER A 297 1.08 3.42 19.73
N ILE A 298 1.58 4.66 19.60
CA ILE A 298 1.93 5.52 20.75
C ILE A 298 0.66 5.95 21.49
N GLU A 299 -0.37 6.41 20.76
CA GLU A 299 -1.63 6.87 21.36
C GLU A 299 -2.41 5.73 22.03
N GLU A 300 -2.37 4.53 21.46
CA GLU A 300 -2.98 3.31 22.01
C GLU A 300 -2.14 2.65 23.14
N GLY A 301 -0.88 3.08 23.31
CA GLY A 301 0.05 2.46 24.26
C GLY A 301 0.51 1.07 23.85
N VAL A 302 0.50 0.76 22.56
CA VAL A 302 0.91 -0.54 22.00
C VAL A 302 2.36 -0.49 21.52
N PRO A 303 3.26 -1.37 21.99
CA PRO A 303 4.64 -1.41 21.50
C PRO A 303 4.74 -1.80 20.02
N ALA A 304 5.43 -0.99 19.21
CA ALA A 304 5.65 -1.27 17.79
C ALA A 304 7.12 -1.06 17.37
N PRO A 305 8.12 -1.72 18.03
CA PRO A 305 9.54 -1.45 17.76
C PRO A 305 9.95 -1.84 16.33
N VAL A 306 9.44 -2.93 15.78
CA VAL A 306 9.78 -3.41 14.43
C VAL A 306 9.28 -2.42 13.35
N ILE A 307 8.04 -1.98 13.45
CA ILE A 307 7.45 -1.02 12.50
C ILE A 307 8.16 0.33 12.61
N SER A 308 8.49 0.77 13.83
CA SER A 308 9.21 2.02 14.07
C SER A 308 10.62 1.98 13.47
N ALA A 309 11.35 0.88 13.63
CA ALA A 309 12.67 0.71 13.04
C ALA A 309 12.61 0.75 11.50
N ALA A 310 11.70 -0.02 10.90
CA ALA A 310 11.50 -0.04 9.45
C ALA A 310 11.10 1.32 8.86
N LEU A 311 10.32 2.12 9.59
CA LEU A 311 10.00 3.50 9.20
C LEU A 311 11.23 4.41 9.25
N THR A 312 12.02 4.35 10.33
CA THR A 312 13.19 5.21 10.52
C THR A 312 14.31 4.89 9.52
N GLU A 313 14.45 3.62 9.12
CA GLU A 313 15.37 3.23 8.04
C GLU A 313 15.02 3.90 6.71
N ARG A 314 13.73 4.03 6.37
CA ARG A 314 13.31 4.81 5.19
C ARG A 314 13.72 6.28 5.29
N PHE A 315 13.77 6.86 6.50
CA PHE A 315 14.29 8.21 6.70
C PHE A 315 15.81 8.24 6.46
N GLU A 316 16.53 7.25 7.00
CA GLU A 316 17.99 7.12 6.83
C GLU A 316 18.34 6.95 5.34
N SER A 317 17.63 6.12 4.60
CA SER A 317 17.84 5.89 3.16
C SER A 317 17.75 7.18 2.32
N ARG A 318 17.12 8.23 2.85
CA ARG A 318 17.01 9.56 2.21
C ARG A 318 18.03 10.57 2.73
N GLY A 319 19.01 10.12 3.54
CA GLY A 319 20.07 10.94 4.09
C GLY A 319 19.66 11.83 5.27
N LEU A 320 18.48 11.57 5.88
CA LEU A 320 18.02 12.37 7.03
C LEU A 320 18.80 12.09 8.32
N GLY A 321 19.58 11.00 8.39
CA GLY A 321 20.50 10.66 9.48
C GLY A 321 21.89 11.27 9.36
N THR A 322 22.24 11.95 8.26
CA THR A 322 23.59 12.48 8.02
C THR A 322 24.10 13.38 9.13
N PHE A 323 23.26 14.26 9.68
CA PHE A 323 23.67 15.13 10.79
C PHE A 323 23.95 14.34 12.07
N THR A 324 23.16 13.31 12.34
CA THR A 324 23.37 12.39 13.47
C THR A 324 24.74 11.72 13.37
N GLY A 325 25.09 11.19 12.19
CA GLY A 325 26.41 10.63 11.93
C GLY A 325 27.55 11.63 12.19
N ARG A 326 27.40 12.87 11.71
CA ARG A 326 28.40 13.95 11.95
C ARG A 326 28.57 14.27 13.43
N VAL A 327 27.49 14.33 14.20
CA VAL A 327 27.55 14.57 15.65
C VAL A 327 28.25 13.42 16.36
N LEU A 328 27.99 12.17 15.98
CA LEU A 328 28.70 11.00 16.55
C LEU A 328 30.20 11.04 16.24
N SER A 329 30.59 11.32 14.99
CA SER A 329 31.99 11.50 14.62
C SER A 329 32.66 12.63 15.41
N ALA A 330 31.99 13.79 15.51
CA ALA A 330 32.53 14.93 16.28
C ALA A 330 32.72 14.58 17.76
N MET A 331 31.75 13.92 18.41
CA MET A 331 31.90 13.51 19.80
C MET A 331 33.08 12.53 19.98
N ARG A 332 33.24 11.55 19.08
CA ARG A 332 34.39 10.63 19.12
C ARG A 332 35.73 11.37 18.98
N SER A 333 35.81 12.37 18.10
CA SER A 333 36.98 13.20 17.95
C SER A 333 37.28 13.97 19.20
N GLU A 334 36.30 14.62 19.84
CA GLU A 334 36.51 15.49 21.02
C GLU A 334 36.93 14.70 22.27
N PHE A 335 36.31 13.52 22.54
CA PHE A 335 36.67 12.77 23.75
C PHE A 335 37.84 11.80 23.55
N GLY A 336 38.09 11.32 22.35
CA GLY A 336 39.05 10.24 22.09
C GLY A 336 40.15 10.60 21.06
N GLY A 337 40.07 11.76 20.41
CA GLY A 337 41.00 12.13 19.34
C GLY A 337 40.86 11.28 18.07
N HIS A 338 39.72 10.56 17.93
CA HIS A 338 39.46 9.69 16.78
C HIS A 338 39.34 10.51 15.50
N VAL A 339 40.03 10.09 14.45
CA VAL A 339 39.97 10.75 13.14
C VAL A 339 38.96 9.99 12.26
N GLU A 340 38.00 10.73 11.69
CA GLU A 340 37.03 10.14 10.76
C GLU A 340 37.73 9.61 9.51
N LYS A 341 37.55 8.33 9.21
CA LYS A 341 38.06 7.72 7.98
C LYS A 341 37.24 8.24 6.79
N ARG A 342 37.93 8.67 5.75
CA ARG A 342 37.28 9.03 4.48
C ARG A 342 37.12 7.81 3.60
N ALA A 343 35.93 7.65 2.99
CA ALA A 343 35.65 6.57 2.04
C ALA A 343 36.52 6.67 0.78
#